data_36392f64c3dc43ea801f5bdf628b0632
#
_entry.id   36392f64c3dc43ea801f5bdf628b0632
#
_cell.length_a   1.000
_cell.length_b   1.000
_cell.length_c   1.000
_cell.angle_alpha   90.00
_cell.angle_beta   90.00
_cell.angle_gamma   90.00
#
_symmetry.space_group_name_H-M   'P 1'
#
loop_
_entity.id
_entity.type
_entity.pdbx_description
1 polymer ?
#
loop_
_entity_poly.entity_id
_entity_poly.type
_entity_poly.pdbx_seq_one_letter_code
_entity_poly.pdbx_strand_id
1 'polypeptide(L)'
;MKLKIFALMIISALIFLTGCGKEVDTPEAALNEMQIALAERDSTKLAQRVDLDKFFSATYDAATVELAKRYDEYQTKYPDDPYFQHSAEFLTEYNAEHKERHMKFLDGVKDSFFAKIPAPAKPEDNPTAYVANEFELIRQATNVTVKETRIDNDKATIVLDVKGDNSLVGYFIGQMTFELGFHRDEKDRWQFDAIENLDDLTPILVDKAELVWITFF
;
A
#
# COMPACT_ATOMS: atom_id res chain seq x y z
N MET A 1 9.73 -14.58 1.96
CA MET A 1 10.31 -13.37 1.34
C MET A 1 9.35 -12.69 0.35
N LYS A 2 8.55 -13.45 -0.42
CA LYS A 2 7.62 -12.96 -1.46
C LYS A 2 6.50 -12.04 -0.94
N LEU A 3 5.91 -12.33 0.22
CA LEU A 3 4.83 -11.52 0.82
C LEU A 3 5.25 -10.08 1.18
N LYS A 4 6.55 -9.84 1.39
CA LYS A 4 7.10 -8.53 1.78
C LYS A 4 7.03 -7.49 0.66
N ILE A 5 7.10 -7.93 -0.61
CA ILE A 5 7.03 -7.06 -1.80
C ILE A 5 5.58 -6.64 -2.07
N PHE A 6 4.63 -7.49 -1.69
CA PHE A 6 3.21 -7.29 -1.92
C PHE A 6 2.63 -6.07 -1.18
N ALA A 7 2.98 -5.91 0.10
CA ALA A 7 2.54 -4.78 0.91
C ALA A 7 3.02 -3.41 0.37
N LEU A 8 4.12 -3.41 -0.42
CA LEU A 8 4.72 -2.20 -0.96
C LEU A 8 3.86 -1.51 -2.02
N MET A 9 3.19 -2.28 -2.89
CA MET A 9 2.50 -1.68 -4.04
C MET A 9 1.20 -0.96 -3.65
N ILE A 10 0.57 -1.35 -2.54
CA ILE A 10 -0.70 -0.76 -2.12
C ILE A 10 -0.51 0.62 -1.48
N ILE A 11 0.62 0.84 -0.81
CA ILE A 11 0.90 2.10 -0.11
C ILE A 11 1.15 3.27 -1.08
N SER A 12 1.59 2.98 -2.31
CA SER A 12 1.93 4.02 -3.30
C SER A 12 0.73 4.81 -3.85
N ALA A 13 -0.50 4.36 -3.62
CA ALA A 13 -1.70 5.02 -4.13
C ALA A 13 -2.07 6.34 -3.44
N LEU A 14 -1.45 6.66 -2.30
CA LEU A 14 -1.81 7.83 -1.48
C LEU A 14 -1.09 9.13 -1.87
N ILE A 15 -0.55 9.29 -3.09
CA ILE A 15 0.39 10.37 -3.38
C ILE A 15 -0.03 11.29 -4.54
N PHE A 16 0.01 12.58 -4.29
CA PHE A 16 0.05 13.80 -5.12
C PHE A 16 -1.23 14.61 -5.37
N LEU A 17 -1.24 15.78 -4.75
CA LEU A 17 -1.73 17.05 -5.31
C LEU A 17 -1.13 18.22 -4.48
N THR A 18 -0.68 19.27 -5.10
CA THR A 18 -0.17 20.46 -4.41
C THR A 18 -1.18 21.61 -4.52
N GLY A 19 -1.64 22.12 -3.37
CA GLY A 19 -2.50 23.30 -3.30
C GLY A 19 -2.25 24.10 -2.02
N CYS A 20 -2.04 25.42 -2.13
CA CYS A 20 -1.86 26.35 -1.01
C CYS A 20 -3.14 27.12 -0.74
N GLY A 21 -3.65 27.06 0.50
CA GLY A 21 -4.76 27.90 0.98
C GLY A 21 -5.17 27.51 2.42
N LYS A 22 -5.66 28.45 3.23
CA LYS A 22 -6.39 28.12 4.46
C LYS A 22 -7.73 27.50 4.06
N GLU A 23 -7.82 26.21 4.07
CA GLU A 23 -8.96 25.50 3.53
C GLU A 23 -9.92 25.03 4.61
N VAL A 24 -11.20 25.09 4.27
CA VAL A 24 -12.26 24.30 4.91
C VAL A 24 -11.81 22.84 4.85
N ASP A 25 -11.93 22.10 5.95
CA ASP A 25 -11.56 20.68 5.98
C ASP A 25 -12.49 19.89 5.06
N THR A 26 -11.97 19.49 3.89
CA THR A 26 -12.66 18.67 2.88
C THR A 26 -11.94 17.32 2.72
N PRO A 27 -12.59 16.31 2.13
CA PRO A 27 -11.93 15.04 1.85
C PRO A 27 -10.66 15.22 1.00
N GLU A 28 -10.70 16.12 0.01
CA GLU A 28 -9.55 16.42 -0.85
C GLU A 28 -8.44 17.15 -0.08
N ALA A 29 -8.78 18.04 0.86
CA ALA A 29 -7.80 18.69 1.72
C ALA A 29 -7.12 17.65 2.63
N ALA A 30 -7.88 16.71 3.21
CA ALA A 30 -7.33 15.61 3.99
C ALA A 30 -6.40 14.72 3.16
N LEU A 31 -6.81 14.35 1.93
CA LEU A 31 -5.96 13.61 0.99
C LEU A 31 -4.67 14.36 0.69
N ASN A 32 -4.76 15.66 0.38
CA ASN A 32 -3.60 16.49 0.09
C ASN A 32 -2.64 16.58 1.31
N GLU A 33 -3.16 16.72 2.52
CA GLU A 33 -2.33 16.70 3.74
C GLU A 33 -1.60 15.36 3.93
N MET A 34 -2.28 14.23 3.66
CA MET A 34 -1.65 12.90 3.69
C MET A 34 -0.50 12.82 2.68
N GLN A 35 -0.71 13.34 1.47
CA GLN A 35 0.28 13.33 0.40
C GLN A 35 1.50 14.19 0.76
N ILE A 36 1.29 15.39 1.30
CA ILE A 36 2.35 16.27 1.77
C ILE A 36 3.12 15.59 2.91
N ALA A 37 2.42 14.99 3.88
CA ALA A 37 3.04 14.29 5.01
C ALA A 37 3.92 13.12 4.53
N LEU A 38 3.48 12.36 3.53
CA LEU A 38 4.27 11.28 2.92
C LEU A 38 5.50 11.85 2.16
N ALA A 39 5.33 12.92 1.39
CA ALA A 39 6.43 13.55 0.64
C ALA A 39 7.49 14.16 1.58
N GLU A 40 7.06 14.79 2.66
CA GLU A 40 7.92 15.34 3.71
C GLU A 40 8.47 14.26 4.64
N ARG A 41 7.90 13.05 4.61
CA ARG A 41 8.14 11.95 5.56
C ARG A 41 7.88 12.39 7.00
N ASP A 42 6.73 13.00 7.22
CA ASP A 42 6.26 13.48 8.53
C ASP A 42 5.19 12.51 9.07
N SER A 43 5.62 11.57 9.91
CA SER A 43 4.72 10.57 10.52
C SER A 43 3.66 11.21 11.42
N THR A 44 3.98 12.32 12.08
CA THR A 44 3.07 13.01 12.99
C THR A 44 1.92 13.68 12.24
N LYS A 45 2.21 14.32 11.11
CA LYS A 45 1.16 14.88 10.24
C LYS A 45 0.31 13.77 9.63
N LEU A 46 0.95 12.70 9.14
CA LEU A 46 0.22 11.60 8.51
C LEU A 46 -0.75 10.92 9.50
N ALA A 47 -0.31 10.66 10.73
CA ALA A 47 -1.15 10.05 11.77
C ALA A 47 -2.37 10.90 12.18
N GLN A 48 -2.42 12.18 11.79
CA GLN A 48 -3.61 13.02 11.98
C GLN A 48 -4.73 12.71 10.98
N ARG A 49 -4.45 11.97 9.92
CA ARG A 49 -5.38 11.70 8.81
C ARG A 49 -5.58 10.22 8.51
N VAL A 50 -4.68 9.34 8.96
CA VAL A 50 -4.74 7.90 8.67
C VAL A 50 -4.15 7.06 9.79
N ASP A 51 -4.84 5.98 10.12
CA ASP A 51 -4.32 4.89 10.95
C ASP A 51 -3.58 3.89 10.03
N LEU A 52 -2.25 4.02 9.95
CA LEU A 52 -1.41 3.16 9.12
C LEU A 52 -1.41 1.71 9.58
N ASP A 53 -1.56 1.44 10.87
CA ASP A 53 -1.54 0.08 11.41
C ASP A 53 -2.83 -0.66 11.01
N LYS A 54 -3.98 0.02 11.10
CA LYS A 54 -5.27 -0.48 10.57
C LYS A 54 -5.17 -0.71 9.06
N PHE A 55 -4.61 0.24 8.32
CA PHE A 55 -4.45 0.16 6.88
C PHE A 55 -3.57 -1.03 6.46
N PHE A 56 -2.40 -1.21 7.07
CA PHE A 56 -1.50 -2.33 6.79
C PHE A 56 -2.12 -3.67 7.14
N SER A 57 -2.85 -3.75 8.27
CA SER A 57 -3.54 -4.97 8.68
C SER A 57 -4.60 -5.38 7.66
N ALA A 58 -5.45 -4.45 7.22
CA ALA A 58 -6.50 -4.72 6.22
C ALA A 58 -5.90 -5.17 4.87
N THR A 59 -4.85 -4.49 4.43
CA THR A 59 -4.14 -4.81 3.19
C THR A 59 -3.47 -6.19 3.25
N TYR A 60 -2.84 -6.52 4.39
CA TYR A 60 -2.25 -7.83 4.61
C TYR A 60 -3.30 -8.94 4.53
N ASP A 61 -4.44 -8.75 5.19
CA ASP A 61 -5.53 -9.72 5.19
C ASP A 61 -6.08 -9.94 3.78
N ALA A 62 -6.35 -8.88 3.03
CA ALA A 62 -6.79 -8.97 1.64
C ALA A 62 -5.79 -9.73 0.76
N ALA A 63 -4.50 -9.41 0.89
CA ALA A 63 -3.43 -10.07 0.14
C ALA A 63 -3.31 -11.56 0.44
N THR A 64 -3.38 -11.95 1.71
CA THR A 64 -3.25 -13.35 2.12
C THR A 64 -4.46 -14.17 1.72
N VAL A 65 -5.67 -13.59 1.76
CA VAL A 65 -6.89 -14.21 1.23
C VAL A 65 -6.77 -14.46 -0.27
N GLU A 66 -6.27 -13.49 -1.03
CA GLU A 66 -6.12 -13.64 -2.49
C GLU A 66 -5.07 -14.71 -2.84
N LEU A 67 -3.94 -14.75 -2.13
CA LEU A 67 -2.94 -15.80 -2.31
C LEU A 67 -3.49 -17.20 -2.01
N ALA A 68 -4.35 -17.34 -1.00
CA ALA A 68 -4.99 -18.61 -0.68
C ALA A 68 -6.00 -19.03 -1.78
N LYS A 69 -6.77 -18.08 -2.35
CA LYS A 69 -7.65 -18.37 -3.50
C LYS A 69 -6.90 -18.86 -4.72
N ARG A 70 -5.68 -18.39 -4.95
CA ARG A 70 -4.84 -18.75 -6.10
C ARG A 70 -3.82 -19.83 -5.78
N TYR A 71 -3.99 -20.55 -4.68
CA TYR A 71 -3.02 -21.53 -4.21
C TYR A 71 -2.65 -22.57 -5.28
N ASP A 72 -3.65 -23.20 -5.92
CA ASP A 72 -3.44 -24.26 -6.92
C ASP A 72 -2.70 -23.72 -8.17
N GLU A 73 -3.01 -22.48 -8.58
CA GLU A 73 -2.30 -21.81 -9.67
C GLU A 73 -0.82 -21.63 -9.33
N TYR A 74 -0.53 -21.06 -8.17
CA TYR A 74 0.85 -20.80 -7.73
C TYR A 74 1.62 -22.08 -7.40
N GLN A 75 0.97 -23.11 -6.88
CA GLN A 75 1.59 -24.43 -6.69
C GLN A 75 2.04 -25.03 -8.03
N THR A 76 1.20 -24.91 -9.06
CA THR A 76 1.53 -25.37 -10.40
C THR A 76 2.67 -24.56 -11.03
N LYS A 77 2.65 -23.23 -10.84
CA LYS A 77 3.60 -22.31 -11.44
C LYS A 77 4.96 -22.28 -10.72
N TYR A 78 4.95 -22.54 -9.41
CA TYR A 78 6.12 -22.51 -8.54
C TYR A 78 6.23 -23.76 -7.68
N PRO A 79 6.40 -24.95 -8.29
CA PRO A 79 6.36 -26.24 -7.58
C PRO A 79 7.48 -26.41 -6.55
N ASP A 80 8.60 -25.72 -6.73
CA ASP A 80 9.76 -25.78 -5.82
C ASP A 80 9.73 -24.71 -4.71
N ASP A 81 8.70 -23.84 -4.68
CA ASP A 81 8.59 -22.83 -3.64
C ASP A 81 7.95 -23.40 -2.37
N PRO A 82 8.68 -23.45 -1.24
CA PRO A 82 8.17 -24.03 0.00
C PRO A 82 6.83 -23.45 0.49
N TYR A 83 6.52 -22.21 0.09
CA TYR A 83 5.27 -21.54 0.47
C TYR A 83 4.04 -22.16 -0.18
N PHE A 84 4.20 -22.81 -1.35
CA PHE A 84 3.12 -23.47 -2.09
C PHE A 84 3.22 -25.01 -2.11
N GLN A 85 3.97 -25.61 -1.17
CA GLN A 85 4.14 -27.08 -1.12
C GLN A 85 3.17 -27.80 -0.18
N HIS A 86 2.16 -27.12 0.38
CA HIS A 86 1.26 -27.71 1.37
C HIS A 86 -0.20 -27.70 0.86
N SER A 87 -1.04 -26.82 1.43
CA SER A 87 -2.43 -26.60 1.00
C SER A 87 -2.85 -25.15 1.21
N ALA A 88 -3.99 -24.76 0.61
CA ALA A 88 -4.57 -23.44 0.82
C ALA A 88 -4.94 -23.19 2.30
N GLU A 89 -5.44 -24.21 2.99
CA GLU A 89 -5.74 -24.15 4.42
C GLU A 89 -4.48 -23.92 5.23
N PHE A 90 -3.43 -24.70 4.98
CA PHE A 90 -2.12 -24.49 5.64
C PHE A 90 -1.60 -23.08 5.42
N LEU A 91 -1.71 -22.56 4.20
CA LEU A 91 -1.29 -21.20 3.88
C LEU A 91 -2.06 -20.16 4.68
N THR A 92 -3.38 -20.35 4.82
CA THR A 92 -4.25 -19.47 5.60
C THR A 92 -3.85 -19.49 7.08
N GLU A 93 -3.66 -20.67 7.67
CA GLU A 93 -3.24 -20.84 9.06
C GLU A 93 -1.84 -20.26 9.29
N TYR A 94 -0.90 -20.54 8.40
CA TYR A 94 0.47 -20.01 8.45
C TYR A 94 0.48 -18.48 8.43
N ASN A 95 -0.29 -17.85 7.56
CA ASN A 95 -0.38 -16.39 7.46
C ASN A 95 -1.00 -15.78 8.72
N ALA A 96 -2.05 -16.41 9.26
CA ALA A 96 -2.68 -15.97 10.52
C ALA A 96 -1.71 -16.05 11.71
N GLU A 97 -1.00 -17.17 11.85
CA GLU A 97 -0.02 -17.39 12.93
C GLU A 97 1.16 -16.41 12.84
N HIS A 98 1.59 -16.07 11.62
CA HIS A 98 2.75 -15.22 11.40
C HIS A 98 2.40 -13.74 11.16
N LYS A 99 1.12 -13.36 11.22
CA LYS A 99 0.67 -11.98 10.96
C LYS A 99 1.39 -10.97 11.84
N GLU A 100 1.48 -11.21 13.13
CA GLU A 100 2.16 -10.30 14.07
C GLU A 100 3.63 -10.06 13.66
N ARG A 101 4.35 -11.10 13.29
CA ARG A 101 5.74 -10.98 12.81
C ARG A 101 5.83 -10.17 11.50
N HIS A 102 4.88 -10.36 10.59
CA HIS A 102 4.85 -9.61 9.34
C HIS A 102 4.46 -8.16 9.56
N MET A 103 3.49 -7.88 10.45
CA MET A 103 3.15 -6.52 10.85
C MET A 103 4.33 -5.80 11.49
N LYS A 104 5.06 -6.46 12.39
CA LYS A 104 6.28 -5.90 12.99
C LYS A 104 7.37 -5.58 11.95
N PHE A 105 7.47 -6.36 10.88
CA PHE A 105 8.36 -6.01 9.77
C PHE A 105 7.87 -4.75 9.04
N LEU A 106 6.57 -4.61 8.78
CA LEU A 106 5.99 -3.42 8.16
C LEU A 106 6.15 -2.17 9.03
N ASP A 107 6.06 -2.32 10.36
CA ASP A 107 6.41 -1.23 11.30
C ASP A 107 7.85 -0.79 11.12
N GLY A 108 8.79 -1.73 11.03
CA GLY A 108 10.19 -1.41 10.75
C GLY A 108 10.41 -0.72 9.40
N VAL A 109 9.62 -1.06 8.37
CA VAL A 109 9.62 -0.36 7.07
C VAL A 109 9.08 1.06 7.23
N LYS A 110 7.94 1.22 7.91
CA LYS A 110 7.35 2.52 8.25
C LYS A 110 8.36 3.42 8.97
N ASP A 111 8.99 2.91 10.03
CA ASP A 111 10.00 3.65 10.80
C ASP A 111 11.21 4.03 9.94
N SER A 112 11.71 3.12 9.11
CA SER A 112 12.82 3.38 8.19
C SER A 112 12.47 4.45 7.16
N PHE A 113 11.24 4.45 6.64
CA PHE A 113 10.75 5.43 5.69
C PHE A 113 10.70 6.84 6.31
N PHE A 114 10.04 6.99 7.46
CA PHE A 114 9.90 8.29 8.13
C PHE A 114 11.22 8.81 8.69
N ALA A 115 12.10 7.93 9.17
CA ALA A 115 13.45 8.30 9.60
C ALA A 115 14.40 8.61 8.44
N LYS A 116 13.97 8.47 7.18
CA LYS A 116 14.78 8.71 5.96
C LYS A 116 16.06 7.89 5.94
N ILE A 117 15.99 6.63 6.44
CA ILE A 117 17.14 5.75 6.45
C ILE A 117 17.51 5.40 4.99
N PRO A 118 18.77 5.62 4.56
CA PRO A 118 19.16 5.34 3.18
C PRO A 118 19.12 3.84 2.88
N ALA A 119 18.94 3.51 1.59
CA ALA A 119 19.00 2.13 1.14
C ALA A 119 20.36 1.51 1.46
N PRO A 120 20.40 0.29 2.01
CA PRO A 120 21.64 -0.44 2.20
C PRO A 120 22.19 -0.91 0.84
N ALA A 121 23.50 -1.24 0.78
CA ALA A 121 24.12 -1.78 -0.41
C ALA A 121 23.54 -3.15 -0.81
N LYS A 122 23.09 -3.92 0.17
CA LYS A 122 22.43 -5.21 -0.03
C LYS A 122 21.15 -5.30 0.82
N PRO A 123 20.10 -5.95 0.30
CA PRO A 123 18.82 -6.09 1.02
C PRO A 123 18.96 -6.74 2.41
N GLU A 124 19.88 -7.70 2.56
CA GLU A 124 20.11 -8.44 3.80
C GLU A 124 20.72 -7.61 4.92
N ASP A 125 21.44 -6.52 4.61
CA ASP A 125 22.11 -5.67 5.59
C ASP A 125 21.09 -4.87 6.43
N ASN A 126 20.01 -4.41 5.80
CA ASN A 126 18.88 -3.73 6.47
C ASN A 126 17.60 -3.89 5.61
N PRO A 127 16.88 -5.01 5.76
CA PRO A 127 15.72 -5.31 4.90
C PRO A 127 14.60 -4.28 4.98
N THR A 128 14.37 -3.66 6.14
CA THR A 128 13.31 -2.66 6.32
C THR A 128 13.66 -1.34 5.63
N ALA A 129 14.90 -0.88 5.74
CA ALA A 129 15.35 0.30 5.01
C ALA A 129 15.39 0.07 3.49
N TYR A 130 15.79 -1.13 3.04
CA TYR A 130 15.74 -1.49 1.63
C TYR A 130 14.31 -1.34 1.09
N VAL A 131 13.34 -1.99 1.74
CA VAL A 131 11.93 -1.95 1.36
C VAL A 131 11.35 -0.53 1.44
N ALA A 132 11.73 0.27 2.44
CA ALA A 132 11.31 1.66 2.57
C ALA A 132 11.80 2.54 1.39
N ASN A 133 12.99 2.29 0.86
CA ASN A 133 13.50 3.00 -0.30
C ASN A 133 12.85 2.54 -1.62
N GLU A 134 12.52 1.24 -1.77
CA GLU A 134 11.71 0.76 -2.89
C GLU A 134 10.33 1.44 -2.90
N PHE A 135 9.71 1.58 -1.73
CA PHE A 135 8.46 2.35 -1.59
C PHE A 135 8.61 3.80 -2.07
N GLU A 136 9.70 4.48 -1.73
CA GLU A 136 9.95 5.84 -2.20
C GLU A 136 10.12 5.91 -3.72
N LEU A 137 10.78 4.93 -4.35
CA LEU A 137 10.91 4.86 -5.81
C LEU A 137 9.54 4.67 -6.48
N ILE A 138 8.69 3.79 -5.95
CA ILE A 138 7.31 3.61 -6.43
C ILE A 138 6.54 4.91 -6.29
N ARG A 139 6.64 5.58 -5.14
CA ARG A 139 6.01 6.87 -4.89
C ARG A 139 6.41 7.90 -5.93
N GLN A 140 7.69 8.05 -6.23
CA GLN A 140 8.20 9.01 -7.20
C GLN A 140 7.79 8.69 -8.65
N ALA A 141 7.63 7.41 -8.99
CA ALA A 141 7.22 6.95 -10.32
C ALA A 141 5.71 6.95 -10.53
N THR A 142 4.92 7.41 -9.54
CA THR A 142 3.44 7.36 -9.57
C THR A 142 2.85 8.75 -9.76
N ASN A 143 1.92 8.89 -10.71
CA ASN A 143 1.08 10.06 -10.89
C ASN A 143 -0.34 9.73 -10.42
N VAL A 144 -0.94 10.62 -9.64
CA VAL A 144 -2.30 10.46 -9.12
C VAL A 144 -3.15 11.64 -9.53
N THR A 145 -4.37 11.36 -9.98
CA THR A 145 -5.35 12.39 -10.37
C THR A 145 -6.68 12.07 -9.71
N VAL A 146 -7.26 13.03 -9.00
CA VAL A 146 -8.64 12.93 -8.51
C VAL A 146 -9.58 13.00 -9.70
N LYS A 147 -10.40 11.97 -9.87
CA LYS A 147 -11.45 11.91 -10.89
C LYS A 147 -12.78 12.43 -10.38
N GLU A 148 -13.12 12.07 -9.16
CA GLU A 148 -14.41 12.34 -8.57
C GLU A 148 -14.29 12.34 -7.04
N THR A 149 -15.07 13.20 -6.39
CA THR A 149 -15.34 13.14 -4.94
C THR A 149 -16.84 13.06 -4.73
N ARG A 150 -17.27 12.05 -4.00
CA ARG A 150 -18.65 11.84 -3.58
C ARG A 150 -18.74 12.04 -2.09
N ILE A 151 -19.61 12.91 -1.61
CA ILE A 151 -19.82 13.20 -0.19
C ILE A 151 -21.26 12.83 0.18
N ASP A 152 -21.40 12.02 1.21
CA ASP A 152 -22.67 11.63 1.81
C ASP A 152 -22.59 11.82 3.33
N ASN A 153 -23.08 12.98 3.80
CA ASN A 153 -23.05 13.42 5.19
C ASN A 153 -21.64 13.42 5.78
N ASP A 154 -21.35 12.51 6.69
CA ASP A 154 -20.08 12.31 7.39
C ASP A 154 -19.14 11.31 6.71
N LYS A 155 -19.51 10.84 5.52
CA LYS A 155 -18.70 9.95 4.70
C LYS A 155 -18.37 10.56 3.35
N ALA A 156 -17.23 10.19 2.79
CA ALA A 156 -16.86 10.57 1.44
C ALA A 156 -16.04 9.47 0.78
N THR A 157 -16.18 9.39 -0.55
CA THR A 157 -15.34 8.55 -1.41
C THR A 157 -14.60 9.44 -2.39
N ILE A 158 -13.28 9.34 -2.44
CA ILE A 158 -12.45 9.99 -3.48
C ILE A 158 -12.01 8.91 -4.47
N VAL A 159 -12.38 9.09 -5.73
CA VAL A 159 -11.96 8.21 -6.82
C VAL A 159 -10.67 8.76 -7.43
N LEU A 160 -9.60 7.97 -7.38
CA LEU A 160 -8.29 8.31 -7.90
C LEU A 160 -7.96 7.49 -9.15
N ASP A 161 -7.43 8.14 -10.16
CA ASP A 161 -6.70 7.50 -11.24
C ASP A 161 -5.20 7.52 -10.89
N VAL A 162 -4.62 6.34 -10.75
CA VAL A 162 -3.22 6.13 -10.38
C VAL A 162 -2.50 5.57 -11.60
N LYS A 163 -1.46 6.27 -12.06
CA LYS A 163 -0.72 5.89 -13.26
C LYS A 163 0.79 5.98 -13.02
N GLY A 164 1.51 4.94 -13.41
CA GLY A 164 2.96 4.97 -13.46
C GLY A 164 3.49 5.95 -14.51
N ASP A 165 4.66 6.52 -14.27
CA ASP A 165 5.38 7.35 -15.24
C ASP A 165 6.04 6.49 -16.35
N ASN A 166 6.90 7.10 -17.18
CA ASN A 166 7.59 6.41 -18.27
C ASN A 166 8.86 5.65 -17.82
N SER A 167 9.15 5.57 -16.52
CA SER A 167 10.25 4.76 -15.99
C SER A 167 9.92 3.27 -15.98
N LEU A 168 10.93 2.43 -15.75
CA LEU A 168 10.73 0.99 -15.57
C LEU A 168 9.80 0.72 -14.37
N VAL A 169 9.97 1.43 -13.27
CA VAL A 169 9.09 1.32 -12.09
C VAL A 169 7.66 1.70 -12.44
N GLY A 170 7.48 2.82 -13.16
CA GLY A 170 6.16 3.26 -13.61
C GLY A 170 5.47 2.28 -14.57
N TYR A 171 6.24 1.58 -15.41
CA TYR A 171 5.71 0.50 -16.24
C TYR A 171 5.08 -0.63 -15.40
N PHE A 172 5.74 -1.05 -14.32
CA PHE A 172 5.18 -2.07 -13.42
C PHE A 172 3.96 -1.57 -12.65
N ILE A 173 3.90 -0.29 -12.28
CA ILE A 173 2.72 0.32 -11.67
C ILE A 173 1.53 0.25 -12.64
N GLY A 174 1.73 0.60 -13.91
CA GLY A 174 0.69 0.65 -14.92
C GLY A 174 -0.39 1.69 -14.60
N GLN A 175 -1.67 1.32 -14.75
CA GLN A 175 -2.80 2.19 -14.43
C GLN A 175 -3.83 1.42 -13.59
N MET A 176 -4.35 2.07 -12.54
CA MET A 176 -5.35 1.53 -11.62
C MET A 176 -6.26 2.64 -11.12
N THR A 177 -7.49 2.30 -10.76
CA THR A 177 -8.42 3.22 -10.10
C THR A 177 -8.60 2.80 -8.66
N PHE A 178 -8.42 3.74 -7.72
CA PHE A 178 -8.63 3.54 -6.29
C PHE A 178 -9.86 4.33 -5.85
N GLU A 179 -10.66 3.72 -4.98
CA GLU A 179 -11.75 4.40 -4.27
C GLU A 179 -11.35 4.51 -2.80
N LEU A 180 -11.03 5.73 -2.37
CA LEU A 180 -10.60 6.01 -1.00
C LEU A 180 -11.77 6.48 -0.17
N GLY A 181 -12.13 5.71 0.85
CA GLY A 181 -13.16 6.04 1.83
C GLY A 181 -12.61 6.97 2.92
N PHE A 182 -13.39 7.99 3.25
CA PHE A 182 -13.14 8.93 4.33
C PHE A 182 -14.37 9.03 5.22
N HIS A 183 -14.15 9.34 6.49
CA HIS A 183 -15.21 9.69 7.44
C HIS A 183 -14.83 10.92 8.26
N ARG A 184 -15.83 11.60 8.87
CA ARG A 184 -15.57 12.65 9.84
C ARG A 184 -15.32 12.06 11.22
N ASP A 185 -14.25 12.50 11.87
CA ASP A 185 -13.96 12.14 13.26
C ASP A 185 -14.79 12.98 14.25
N GLU A 186 -14.65 12.72 15.56
CA GLU A 186 -15.32 13.46 16.63
C GLU A 186 -14.99 14.96 16.68
N LYS A 187 -13.95 15.41 15.99
CA LYS A 187 -13.51 16.79 15.86
C LYS A 187 -13.92 17.42 14.54
N ASP A 188 -14.86 16.78 13.83
CA ASP A 188 -15.37 17.21 12.52
C ASP A 188 -14.28 17.31 11.44
N ARG A 189 -13.23 16.47 11.52
CA ARG A 189 -12.14 16.40 10.55
C ARG A 189 -12.26 15.14 9.69
N TRP A 190 -11.97 15.26 8.41
CA TRP A 190 -11.93 14.12 7.51
C TRP A 190 -10.73 13.23 7.78
N GLN A 191 -10.99 11.95 7.98
CA GLN A 191 -10.02 10.88 8.22
C GLN A 191 -10.13 9.84 7.13
N PHE A 192 -9.02 9.36 6.62
CA PHE A 192 -9.00 8.19 5.75
C PHE A 192 -9.44 6.95 6.53
N ASP A 193 -10.33 6.17 5.94
CA ASP A 193 -10.88 4.97 6.56
C ASP A 193 -10.37 3.69 5.91
N ALA A 194 -10.53 3.56 4.59
CA ALA A 194 -10.19 2.35 3.85
C ALA A 194 -10.03 2.62 2.35
N ILE A 195 -9.48 1.66 1.62
CA ILE A 195 -9.67 1.53 0.17
C ILE A 195 -10.95 0.73 -0.04
N GLU A 196 -12.00 1.38 -0.55
CA GLU A 196 -13.33 0.78 -0.66
C GLU A 196 -13.39 -0.34 -1.70
N ASN A 197 -12.61 -0.22 -2.77
CA ASN A 197 -12.50 -1.24 -3.82
C ASN A 197 -11.26 -2.15 -3.64
N LEU A 198 -10.81 -2.38 -2.41
CA LEU A 198 -9.62 -3.17 -2.11
C LEU A 198 -9.72 -4.60 -2.67
N ASP A 199 -10.89 -5.22 -2.60
CA ASP A 199 -11.12 -6.57 -3.11
C ASP A 199 -10.92 -6.67 -4.62
N ASP A 200 -11.31 -5.63 -5.38
CA ASP A 200 -11.11 -5.57 -6.84
C ASP A 200 -9.65 -5.28 -7.21
N LEU A 201 -8.95 -4.52 -6.38
CA LEU A 201 -7.55 -4.15 -6.59
C LEU A 201 -6.58 -5.26 -6.19
N THR A 202 -6.90 -6.03 -5.16
CA THR A 202 -5.99 -7.04 -4.61
C THR A 202 -5.51 -8.05 -5.66
N PRO A 203 -6.36 -8.63 -6.53
CA PRO A 203 -5.92 -9.50 -7.62
C PRO A 203 -4.90 -8.84 -8.55
N ILE A 204 -5.16 -7.58 -8.95
CA ILE A 204 -4.28 -6.81 -9.84
C ILE A 204 -2.92 -6.56 -9.17
N LEU A 205 -2.93 -6.24 -7.89
CA LEU A 205 -1.71 -5.97 -7.12
C LEU A 205 -0.89 -7.24 -6.88
N VAL A 206 -1.55 -8.40 -6.70
CA VAL A 206 -0.89 -9.72 -6.65
C VAL A 206 -0.19 -10.02 -7.97
N ASP A 207 -0.86 -9.84 -9.11
CA ASP A 207 -0.26 -10.04 -10.44
C ASP A 207 0.95 -9.14 -10.67
N LYS A 208 0.87 -7.87 -10.26
CA LYS A 208 1.99 -6.93 -10.37
C LYS A 208 3.16 -7.30 -9.47
N ALA A 209 2.89 -7.71 -8.24
CA ALA A 209 3.91 -8.19 -7.31
C ALA A 209 4.62 -9.45 -7.85
N GLU A 210 3.87 -10.35 -8.46
CA GLU A 210 4.41 -11.53 -9.12
C GLU A 210 5.30 -11.14 -10.30
N LEU A 211 4.85 -10.22 -11.16
CA LEU A 211 5.61 -9.74 -12.31
C LEU A 211 6.95 -9.12 -11.88
N VAL A 212 6.95 -8.29 -10.84
CA VAL A 212 8.19 -7.74 -10.26
C VAL A 212 9.09 -8.85 -9.75
N TRP A 213 8.51 -9.84 -9.06
CA TRP A 213 9.27 -10.99 -8.54
C TRP A 213 9.99 -11.76 -9.64
N ILE A 214 9.28 -12.20 -10.70
CA ILE A 214 9.88 -13.00 -11.78
C ILE A 214 10.86 -12.21 -12.65
N THR A 215 10.81 -10.87 -12.60
CA THR A 215 11.69 -10.02 -13.41
C THR A 215 13.02 -9.75 -12.72
N PHE A 216 13.03 -9.65 -11.39
CA PHE A 216 14.20 -9.17 -10.62
C PHE A 216 14.79 -10.22 -9.67
N PHE A 217 14.16 -11.36 -9.47
CA PHE A 217 14.56 -12.42 -8.53
C PHE A 217 14.44 -13.81 -9.11
#